data_a08874d4e387668073963e78c4784bad
#
_entry.id   a08874d4e387668073963e78c4784bad
#
_cell.length_a   1.000
_cell.length_b   1.000
_cell.length_c   1.000
_cell.angle_alpha   90.00
_cell.angle_beta   90.00
_cell.angle_gamma   90.00
#
_symmetry.space_group_name_H-M   'P 1'
#
loop_
_entity.id
_entity.type
_entity.pdbx_description
1 polymer ?
#
loop_
_entity_poly.entity_id
_entity_poly.type
_entity_poly.pdbx_seq_one_letter_code
_entity_poly.pdbx_strand_id
1 'polypeptide(L)'
;MSVLPLVFTSGWASGINAYAVVLLLGVFGATGVTDEVPQALQRTDVLIVAGVLFLCEAVADKIPYVDSAWDAVHTVIRPVAGAVVAALLAGESGSLPELAAGAVGGSTALMSHLVKAGTRMAVNTSPEPFSNIGVSTAEDLGVAGVLTFAMFHPVAAAIVAAVLLALGVVAVVLLAARIRRFRRRRAQRREERRLAASVRAARPVRPPD
;
A
#
# COMPACT_ATOMS: atom_id res chain seq x y z
N MET A 1 -19.45 4.98 20.61
CA MET A 1 -17.96 5.19 20.59
C MET A 1 -17.61 6.02 19.36
N SER A 2 -16.45 6.70 19.31
CA SER A 2 -16.04 7.42 18.09
C SER A 2 -15.74 6.42 16.98
N VAL A 3 -16.27 6.60 15.77
CA VAL A 3 -16.03 5.77 14.59
C VAL A 3 -14.63 6.03 13.98
N LEU A 4 -13.97 7.11 14.41
CA LEU A 4 -12.69 7.55 13.84
C LEU A 4 -11.60 6.46 13.84
N PRO A 5 -11.42 5.63 14.89
CA PRO A 5 -10.44 4.53 14.84
C PRO A 5 -10.73 3.52 13.72
N LEU A 6 -12.00 3.18 13.51
CA LEU A 6 -12.40 2.24 12.45
C LEU A 6 -12.24 2.88 11.06
N VAL A 7 -12.59 4.15 10.89
CA VAL A 7 -12.35 4.95 9.67
C VAL A 7 -10.87 4.98 9.31
N PHE A 8 -10.01 5.25 10.28
CA PHE A 8 -8.56 5.27 10.04
C PHE A 8 -8.02 3.89 9.66
N THR A 9 -8.42 2.85 10.41
CA THR A 9 -7.96 1.48 10.19
C THR A 9 -8.43 0.94 8.83
N SER A 10 -9.70 1.15 8.47
CA SER A 10 -10.24 0.74 7.17
C SER A 10 -9.60 1.52 6.01
N GLY A 11 -9.30 2.81 6.20
CA GLY A 11 -8.53 3.60 5.25
C GLY A 11 -7.14 3.03 5.04
N TRP A 12 -6.39 2.77 6.12
CA TRP A 12 -5.07 2.13 6.05
C TRP A 12 -5.11 0.78 5.31
N ALA A 13 -6.05 -0.07 5.67
CA ALA A 13 -6.22 -1.37 5.05
C ALA A 13 -6.62 -1.27 3.57
N SER A 14 -7.50 -0.31 3.20
CA SER A 14 -7.92 -0.07 1.81
C SER A 14 -6.75 0.33 0.91
N GLY A 15 -5.76 1.04 1.43
CA GLY A 15 -4.57 1.37 0.68
C GLY A 15 -3.67 0.18 0.37
N ILE A 16 -3.82 -0.92 1.10
CA ILE A 16 -3.10 -2.18 0.86
C ILE A 16 -3.93 -3.10 -0.02
N ASN A 17 -5.18 -3.37 0.34
CA ASN A 17 -6.12 -4.19 -0.43
C ASN A 17 -7.57 -3.71 -0.19
N ALA A 18 -8.08 -2.87 -1.09
CA ALA A 18 -9.40 -2.26 -0.97
C ALA A 18 -10.53 -3.30 -1.05
N TYR A 19 -10.36 -4.33 -1.86
CA TYR A 19 -11.36 -5.36 -2.05
C TYR A 19 -11.47 -6.29 -0.84
N ALA A 20 -10.33 -6.59 -0.19
CA ALA A 20 -10.32 -7.31 1.08
C ALA A 20 -11.07 -6.53 2.18
N VAL A 21 -10.93 -5.20 2.22
CA VAL A 21 -11.63 -4.35 3.19
C VAL A 21 -13.14 -4.43 2.99
N VAL A 22 -13.63 -4.22 1.75
CA VAL A 22 -15.05 -4.29 1.42
C VAL A 22 -15.60 -5.68 1.73
N LEU A 23 -14.88 -6.73 1.34
CA LEU A 23 -15.28 -8.12 1.56
C LEU A 23 -15.37 -8.46 3.04
N LEU A 24 -14.32 -8.16 3.81
CA LEU A 24 -14.28 -8.49 5.24
C LEU A 24 -15.30 -7.71 6.05
N LEU A 25 -15.39 -6.39 5.86
CA LEU A 25 -16.39 -5.57 6.54
C LEU A 25 -17.80 -6.05 6.19
N GLY A 26 -18.07 -6.26 4.88
CA GLY A 26 -19.38 -6.72 4.44
C GLY A 26 -19.76 -8.10 5.00
N VAL A 27 -18.80 -9.04 5.08
CA VAL A 27 -19.03 -10.35 5.71
C VAL A 27 -19.27 -10.19 7.21
N PHE A 28 -18.53 -9.35 7.93
CA PHE A 28 -18.72 -9.13 9.36
C PHE A 28 -20.10 -8.52 9.66
N GLY A 29 -20.56 -7.56 8.84
CA GLY A 29 -21.92 -7.04 8.96
C GLY A 29 -22.98 -8.09 8.64
N ALA A 30 -22.86 -8.79 7.51
CA ALA A 30 -23.84 -9.80 7.06
C ALA A 30 -23.94 -11.01 8.02
N THR A 31 -22.88 -11.34 8.74
CA THR A 31 -22.87 -12.43 9.74
C THR A 31 -23.21 -11.98 11.16
N GLY A 32 -23.49 -10.68 11.37
CA GLY A 32 -23.86 -10.14 12.68
C GLY A 32 -22.68 -10.07 13.66
N VAL A 33 -21.43 -10.07 13.20
CA VAL A 33 -20.25 -9.85 14.06
C VAL A 33 -20.24 -8.42 14.62
N THR A 34 -20.78 -7.48 13.84
CA THR A 34 -20.92 -6.07 14.23
C THR A 34 -22.09 -5.42 13.51
N ASP A 35 -22.78 -4.51 14.20
CA ASP A 35 -23.87 -3.68 13.64
C ASP A 35 -23.33 -2.35 13.07
N GLU A 36 -22.04 -2.06 13.20
CA GLU A 36 -21.43 -0.80 12.77
C GLU A 36 -21.13 -0.76 11.25
N VAL A 37 -21.32 -1.88 10.55
CA VAL A 37 -21.07 -1.96 9.09
C VAL A 37 -22.35 -1.62 8.32
N PRO A 38 -22.29 -0.61 7.41
CA PRO A 38 -23.42 -0.22 6.59
C PRO A 38 -24.00 -1.35 5.75
N GLN A 39 -25.32 -1.41 5.62
CA GLN A 39 -26.01 -2.41 4.80
C GLN A 39 -25.56 -2.39 3.33
N ALA A 40 -25.11 -1.24 2.83
CA ALA A 40 -24.57 -1.11 1.47
C ALA A 40 -23.38 -2.05 1.21
N LEU A 41 -22.54 -2.29 2.22
CA LEU A 41 -21.38 -3.21 2.11
C LEU A 41 -21.79 -4.68 2.31
N GLN A 42 -22.93 -4.96 2.91
CA GLN A 42 -23.42 -6.31 3.22
C GLN A 42 -24.16 -6.94 2.05
N ARG A 43 -24.42 -6.19 0.98
CA ARG A 43 -25.17 -6.66 -0.21
C ARG A 43 -24.42 -7.80 -0.87
N THR A 44 -25.13 -8.85 -1.26
CA THR A 44 -24.57 -10.06 -1.89
C THR A 44 -23.82 -9.74 -3.19
N ASP A 45 -24.35 -8.83 -4.02
CA ASP A 45 -23.70 -8.40 -5.26
C ASP A 45 -22.35 -7.69 -4.99
N VAL A 46 -22.30 -6.83 -3.95
CA VAL A 46 -21.07 -6.16 -3.51
C VAL A 46 -20.04 -7.18 -3.01
N LEU A 47 -20.49 -8.15 -2.20
CA LEU A 47 -19.62 -9.21 -1.66
C LEU A 47 -19.06 -10.11 -2.78
N ILE A 48 -19.89 -10.48 -3.77
CA ILE A 48 -19.43 -11.28 -4.92
C ILE A 48 -18.38 -10.50 -5.72
N VAL A 49 -18.67 -9.24 -6.06
CA VAL A 49 -17.74 -8.41 -6.83
C VAL A 49 -16.44 -8.19 -6.06
N ALA A 50 -16.52 -7.85 -4.76
CA ALA A 50 -15.36 -7.67 -3.91
C ALA A 50 -14.53 -8.96 -3.81
N GLY A 51 -15.18 -10.11 -3.66
CA GLY A 51 -14.51 -11.42 -3.61
C GLY A 51 -13.79 -11.77 -4.91
N VAL A 52 -14.40 -11.54 -6.06
CA VAL A 52 -13.77 -11.77 -7.37
C VAL A 52 -12.57 -10.84 -7.56
N LEU A 53 -12.72 -9.55 -7.25
CA LEU A 53 -11.65 -8.57 -7.40
C LEU A 53 -10.51 -8.82 -6.39
N PHE A 54 -10.83 -9.28 -5.17
CA PHE A 54 -9.84 -9.74 -4.20
C PHE A 54 -9.01 -10.90 -4.74
N LEU A 55 -9.62 -11.89 -5.37
CA LEU A 55 -8.92 -13.01 -5.99
C LEU A 55 -8.04 -12.54 -7.17
N CYS A 56 -8.54 -11.62 -7.99
CA CYS A 56 -7.75 -11.02 -9.07
C CYS A 56 -6.52 -10.29 -8.51
N GLU A 57 -6.70 -9.47 -7.46
CA GLU A 57 -5.60 -8.77 -6.80
C GLU A 57 -4.60 -9.75 -6.17
N ALA A 58 -5.10 -10.78 -5.47
CA ALA A 58 -4.25 -11.80 -4.87
C ALA A 58 -3.38 -12.56 -5.88
N VAL A 59 -3.84 -12.72 -7.12
CA VAL A 59 -3.05 -13.30 -8.22
C VAL A 59 -2.10 -12.27 -8.81
N ALA A 60 -2.60 -11.08 -9.13
CA ALA A 60 -1.81 -10.00 -9.73
C ALA A 60 -0.61 -9.61 -8.85
N ASP A 61 -0.80 -9.51 -7.55
CA ASP A 61 0.21 -9.16 -6.56
C ASP A 61 1.35 -10.19 -6.43
N LYS A 62 1.17 -11.42 -6.94
CA LYS A 62 2.20 -12.47 -6.90
C LYS A 62 3.06 -12.55 -8.16
N ILE A 63 2.69 -11.82 -9.21
CA ILE A 63 3.39 -11.85 -10.50
C ILE A 63 4.19 -10.57 -10.64
N PRO A 64 5.55 -10.63 -10.62
CA PRO A 64 6.40 -9.46 -10.81
C PRO A 64 6.04 -8.69 -12.08
N TYR A 65 6.09 -7.37 -12.02
CA TYR A 65 5.67 -6.39 -13.04
C TYR A 65 4.15 -6.28 -13.24
N VAL A 66 3.37 -7.37 -13.12
CA VAL A 66 1.89 -7.28 -13.11
C VAL A 66 1.43 -6.56 -11.86
N ASP A 67 2.04 -6.85 -10.70
CA ASP A 67 1.84 -6.13 -9.45
C ASP A 67 2.06 -4.63 -9.60
N SER A 68 3.12 -4.21 -10.25
CA SER A 68 3.44 -2.80 -10.46
C SER A 68 2.44 -2.10 -11.39
N ALA A 69 1.97 -2.79 -12.44
CA ALA A 69 0.94 -2.27 -13.33
C ALA A 69 -0.42 -2.17 -12.60
N TRP A 70 -0.74 -3.19 -11.79
CA TRP A 70 -1.92 -3.22 -10.94
C TRP A 70 -1.91 -2.08 -9.92
N ASP A 71 -0.80 -1.89 -9.21
CA ASP A 71 -0.61 -0.80 -8.26
C ASP A 71 -0.73 0.59 -8.93
N ALA A 72 -0.25 0.77 -10.16
CA ALA A 72 -0.40 2.03 -10.88
C ALA A 72 -1.87 2.40 -11.11
N VAL A 73 -2.71 1.45 -11.52
CA VAL A 73 -4.16 1.65 -11.66
C VAL A 73 -4.79 1.92 -10.28
N HIS A 74 -4.37 1.19 -9.27
CA HIS A 74 -4.90 1.28 -7.91
C HIS A 74 -4.45 2.52 -7.15
N THR A 75 -3.54 3.33 -7.68
CA THR A 75 -3.18 4.64 -7.12
C THR A 75 -4.38 5.59 -7.00
N VAL A 76 -5.40 5.41 -7.85
CA VAL A 76 -6.65 6.16 -7.78
C VAL A 76 -7.75 5.34 -7.09
N ILE A 77 -7.85 4.04 -7.40
CA ILE A 77 -8.93 3.20 -6.91
C ILE A 77 -8.91 3.07 -5.39
N ARG A 78 -7.74 2.79 -4.79
CA ARG A 78 -7.62 2.56 -3.33
C ARG A 78 -7.95 3.78 -2.48
N PRO A 79 -7.45 5.00 -2.78
CA PRO A 79 -7.86 6.20 -2.04
C PRO A 79 -9.35 6.49 -2.16
N VAL A 80 -9.94 6.31 -3.34
CA VAL A 80 -11.38 6.49 -3.55
C VAL A 80 -12.18 5.45 -2.75
N ALA A 81 -11.79 4.19 -2.82
CA ALA A 81 -12.45 3.13 -2.05
C ALA A 81 -12.34 3.38 -0.54
N GLY A 82 -11.14 3.75 -0.05
CA GLY A 82 -10.93 4.11 1.35
C GLY A 82 -11.77 5.31 1.80
N ALA A 83 -11.93 6.32 0.94
CA ALA A 83 -12.80 7.46 1.22
C ALA A 83 -14.27 7.05 1.28
N VAL A 84 -14.74 6.24 0.34
CA VAL A 84 -16.13 5.76 0.30
C VAL A 84 -16.45 4.88 1.50
N VAL A 85 -15.62 3.90 1.81
CA VAL A 85 -15.82 3.03 2.99
C VAL A 85 -15.85 3.83 4.27
N ALA A 86 -14.93 4.78 4.44
CA ALA A 86 -14.85 5.64 5.61
C ALA A 86 -16.09 6.54 5.75
N ALA A 87 -16.58 7.13 4.65
CA ALA A 87 -17.79 7.94 4.64
C ALA A 87 -19.02 7.10 5.01
N LEU A 88 -19.16 5.90 4.45
CA LEU A 88 -20.26 4.98 4.77
C LEU A 88 -20.28 4.59 6.26
N LEU A 89 -19.12 4.24 6.84
CA LEU A 89 -18.98 3.91 8.25
C LEU A 89 -19.35 5.10 9.16
N ALA A 90 -18.99 6.32 8.76
CA ALA A 90 -19.34 7.53 9.50
C ALA A 90 -20.84 7.85 9.41
N GLY A 91 -21.45 7.68 8.25
CA GLY A 91 -22.88 7.86 8.04
C GLY A 91 -23.72 6.92 8.91
N GLU A 92 -23.33 5.65 9.00
CA GLU A 92 -24.00 4.67 9.86
C GLU A 92 -23.89 5.04 11.35
N SER A 93 -22.71 5.47 11.79
CA SER A 93 -22.48 5.81 13.20
C SER A 93 -23.06 7.18 13.62
N GLY A 94 -23.24 8.10 12.68
CA GLY A 94 -23.65 9.48 12.93
C GLY A 94 -22.69 10.30 13.81
N SER A 95 -21.52 9.76 14.15
CA SER A 95 -20.59 10.38 15.12
C SER A 95 -19.53 11.30 14.48
N LEU A 96 -19.39 11.29 13.15
CA LEU A 96 -18.44 12.08 12.39
C LEU A 96 -19.06 12.47 11.04
N PRO A 97 -18.88 13.71 10.56
CA PRO A 97 -19.33 14.08 9.22
C PRO A 97 -18.70 13.18 8.13
N GLU A 98 -19.52 12.64 7.25
CA GLU A 98 -19.11 11.70 6.19
C GLU A 98 -17.96 12.25 5.33
N LEU A 99 -17.99 13.55 5.00
CA LEU A 99 -16.94 14.20 4.22
C LEU A 99 -15.59 14.20 4.96
N ALA A 100 -15.61 14.47 6.28
CA ALA A 100 -14.40 14.44 7.10
C ALA A 100 -13.86 13.01 7.22
N ALA A 101 -14.74 12.03 7.42
CA ALA A 101 -14.36 10.62 7.45
C ALA A 101 -13.77 10.16 6.11
N GLY A 102 -14.41 10.54 5.00
CA GLY A 102 -13.91 10.26 3.65
C GLY A 102 -12.53 10.86 3.39
N ALA A 103 -12.29 12.09 3.85
CA ALA A 103 -10.98 12.74 3.75
C ALA A 103 -9.91 11.97 4.57
N VAL A 104 -10.22 11.53 5.79
CA VAL A 104 -9.31 10.73 6.62
C VAL A 104 -9.06 9.36 5.97
N GLY A 105 -10.11 8.63 5.61
CA GLY A 105 -9.99 7.30 5.01
C GLY A 105 -9.23 7.32 3.68
N GLY A 106 -9.56 8.27 2.79
CA GLY A 106 -8.91 8.41 1.49
C GLY A 106 -7.45 8.81 1.59
N SER A 107 -7.10 9.78 2.45
CA SER A 107 -5.71 10.19 2.64
C SER A 107 -4.87 9.09 3.29
N THR A 108 -5.42 8.38 4.26
CA THR A 108 -4.75 7.23 4.90
C THR A 108 -4.54 6.09 3.90
N ALA A 109 -5.56 5.80 3.06
CA ALA A 109 -5.45 4.82 1.99
C ALA A 109 -4.38 5.19 0.96
N LEU A 110 -4.32 6.47 0.57
CA LEU A 110 -3.25 6.94 -0.33
C LEU A 110 -1.87 6.73 0.28
N MET A 111 -1.68 7.10 1.55
CA MET A 111 -0.39 6.95 2.21
C MET A 111 0.04 5.49 2.33
N SER A 112 -0.86 4.59 2.75
CA SER A 112 -0.55 3.16 2.86
C SER A 112 -0.32 2.52 1.48
N HIS A 113 -1.06 2.97 0.44
CA HIS A 113 -0.81 2.55 -0.93
C HIS A 113 0.59 2.97 -1.43
N LEU A 114 1.01 4.19 -1.15
CA LEU A 114 2.36 4.65 -1.52
C LEU A 114 3.46 3.86 -0.81
N VAL A 115 3.22 3.43 0.43
CA VAL A 115 4.11 2.51 1.14
C VAL A 115 4.15 1.15 0.45
N LYS A 116 3.00 0.56 0.13
CA LYS A 116 2.90 -0.71 -0.62
C LYS A 116 3.65 -0.62 -1.94
N ALA A 117 3.32 0.35 -2.79
CA ALA A 117 3.95 0.53 -4.10
C ALA A 117 5.47 0.78 -4.00
N GLY A 118 5.91 1.55 -3.00
CA GLY A 118 7.33 1.78 -2.73
C GLY A 118 8.08 0.51 -2.31
N THR A 119 7.47 -0.32 -1.48
CA THR A 119 8.01 -1.62 -1.06
C THR A 119 8.08 -2.57 -2.25
N ARG A 120 7.03 -2.63 -3.09
CA ARG A 120 7.00 -3.44 -4.31
C ARG A 120 8.07 -3.07 -5.30
N MET A 121 8.28 -1.76 -5.56
CA MET A 121 9.39 -1.32 -6.41
C MET A 121 10.75 -1.80 -5.91
N ALA A 122 10.93 -1.91 -4.60
CA ALA A 122 12.17 -2.42 -4.03
C ALA A 122 12.30 -3.93 -4.18
N VAL A 123 11.25 -4.68 -3.91
CA VAL A 123 11.19 -6.14 -4.04
C VAL A 123 11.41 -6.55 -5.49
N ASN A 124 10.78 -5.86 -6.44
CA ASN A 124 10.91 -6.13 -7.88
C ASN A 124 12.31 -5.82 -8.46
N THR A 125 13.20 -5.20 -7.69
CA THR A 125 14.63 -5.12 -8.08
C THR A 125 15.40 -6.43 -7.85
N SER A 126 14.83 -7.36 -7.08
CA SER A 126 15.35 -8.71 -6.89
C SER A 126 14.80 -9.66 -7.96
N PRO A 127 15.61 -10.53 -8.57
CA PRO A 127 15.13 -11.48 -9.59
C PRO A 127 14.33 -12.65 -9.01
N GLU A 128 14.06 -12.65 -7.68
CA GLU A 128 13.45 -13.79 -7.00
C GLU A 128 11.93 -13.61 -6.83
N PRO A 129 11.09 -14.48 -7.42
CA PRO A 129 9.63 -14.40 -7.28
C PRO A 129 9.13 -14.69 -5.85
N PHE A 130 9.91 -15.42 -5.05
CA PHE A 130 9.52 -15.83 -3.68
C PHE A 130 9.37 -14.64 -2.73
N SER A 131 10.22 -13.61 -2.86
CA SER A 131 10.11 -12.40 -2.03
C SER A 131 8.82 -11.65 -2.30
N ASN A 132 8.37 -11.59 -3.55
CA ASN A 132 7.11 -10.95 -3.94
C ASN A 132 5.90 -11.69 -3.37
N ILE A 133 5.88 -13.04 -3.46
CA ILE A 133 4.83 -13.87 -2.89
C ILE A 133 4.78 -13.71 -1.36
N GLY A 134 5.94 -13.71 -0.70
CA GLY A 134 6.03 -13.56 0.75
C GLY A 134 5.49 -12.21 1.24
N VAL A 135 5.87 -11.12 0.59
CA VAL A 135 5.40 -9.77 0.92
C VAL A 135 3.91 -9.66 0.68
N SER A 136 3.39 -10.11 -0.49
CA SER A 136 1.96 -10.10 -0.80
C SER A 136 1.14 -10.84 0.26
N THR A 137 1.57 -12.05 0.60
CA THR A 137 0.85 -12.85 1.59
C THR A 137 0.87 -12.19 2.98
N ALA A 138 1.99 -11.58 3.37
CA ALA A 138 2.08 -10.86 4.65
C ALA A 138 1.18 -9.61 4.66
N GLU A 139 1.06 -8.89 3.56
CA GLU A 139 0.16 -7.75 3.40
C GLU A 139 -1.31 -8.18 3.56
N ASP A 140 -1.74 -9.23 2.85
CA ASP A 140 -3.11 -9.75 2.92
C ASP A 140 -3.47 -10.25 4.33
N LEU A 141 -2.57 -11.01 4.97
CA LEU A 141 -2.75 -11.47 6.36
C LEU A 141 -2.76 -10.30 7.34
N GLY A 142 -1.92 -9.28 7.11
CA GLY A 142 -1.88 -8.06 7.91
C GLY A 142 -3.20 -7.30 7.85
N VAL A 143 -3.74 -7.10 6.65
CA VAL A 143 -5.05 -6.47 6.45
C VAL A 143 -6.15 -7.27 7.14
N ALA A 144 -6.22 -8.57 6.90
CA ALA A 144 -7.23 -9.43 7.49
C ALA A 144 -7.15 -9.43 9.03
N GLY A 145 -5.94 -9.57 9.58
CA GLY A 145 -5.71 -9.58 11.03
C GLY A 145 -6.06 -8.26 11.70
N VAL A 146 -5.59 -7.14 11.16
CA VAL A 146 -5.83 -5.81 11.76
C VAL A 146 -7.30 -5.42 11.64
N LEU A 147 -7.97 -5.69 10.51
CA LEU A 147 -9.40 -5.41 10.37
C LEU A 147 -10.25 -6.29 11.29
N THR A 148 -9.94 -7.57 11.39
CA THR A 148 -10.64 -8.46 12.34
C THR A 148 -10.44 -7.97 13.77
N PHE A 149 -9.22 -7.59 14.13
CA PHE A 149 -8.93 -7.03 15.45
C PHE A 149 -9.66 -5.71 15.70
N ALA A 150 -9.87 -4.88 14.66
CA ALA A 150 -10.59 -3.63 14.77
C ALA A 150 -12.07 -3.80 15.14
N MET A 151 -12.70 -4.92 14.79
CA MET A 151 -14.07 -5.21 15.16
C MET A 151 -14.25 -5.35 16.67
N PHE A 152 -13.24 -5.83 17.36
CA PHE A 152 -13.29 -6.06 18.81
C PHE A 152 -12.57 -4.95 19.61
N HIS A 153 -11.53 -4.36 19.04
CA HIS A 153 -10.65 -3.37 19.68
C HIS A 153 -10.27 -2.22 18.74
N PRO A 154 -11.23 -1.37 18.34
CA PRO A 154 -11.01 -0.38 17.27
C PRO A 154 -9.86 0.61 17.56
N VAL A 155 -9.74 1.10 18.80
CA VAL A 155 -8.65 2.02 19.18
C VAL A 155 -7.30 1.34 19.13
N ALA A 156 -7.18 0.12 19.64
CA ALA A 156 -5.92 -0.62 19.61
C ALA A 156 -5.51 -0.96 18.17
N ALA A 157 -6.46 -1.35 17.32
CA ALA A 157 -6.23 -1.61 15.91
C ALA A 157 -5.77 -0.35 15.16
N ALA A 158 -6.36 0.81 15.44
CA ALA A 158 -5.92 2.08 14.87
C ALA A 158 -4.49 2.44 15.28
N ILE A 159 -4.09 2.18 16.53
CA ILE A 159 -2.71 2.37 16.97
C ILE A 159 -1.77 1.43 16.21
N VAL A 160 -2.13 0.15 16.08
CA VAL A 160 -1.34 -0.83 15.30
C VAL A 160 -1.21 -0.37 13.85
N ALA A 161 -2.30 0.02 13.19
CA ALA A 161 -2.29 0.51 11.82
C ALA A 161 -1.42 1.77 11.67
N ALA A 162 -1.50 2.72 12.63
CA ALA A 162 -0.67 3.92 12.63
C ALA A 162 0.83 3.60 12.78
N VAL A 163 1.18 2.67 13.66
CA VAL A 163 2.57 2.22 13.85
C VAL A 163 3.08 1.53 12.57
N LEU A 164 2.30 0.63 11.97
CA LEU A 164 2.66 -0.05 10.73
C LEU A 164 2.84 0.94 9.58
N LEU A 165 1.94 1.91 9.46
CA LEU A 165 2.04 2.98 8.46
C LEU A 165 3.31 3.81 8.66
N ALA A 166 3.60 4.24 9.89
CA ALA A 166 4.79 5.03 10.21
C ALA A 166 6.08 4.25 9.90
N LEU A 167 6.15 2.97 10.30
CA LEU A 167 7.28 2.10 9.99
C LEU A 167 7.46 1.91 8.49
N GLY A 168 6.36 1.71 7.74
CA GLY A 168 6.36 1.60 6.29
C GLY A 168 6.88 2.86 5.61
N VAL A 169 6.40 4.04 6.02
CA VAL A 169 6.88 5.33 5.51
C VAL A 169 8.38 5.50 5.77
N VAL A 170 8.83 5.24 6.98
CA VAL A 170 10.27 5.30 7.32
C VAL A 170 11.07 4.35 6.44
N ALA A 171 10.63 3.11 6.29
CA ALA A 171 11.31 2.10 5.47
C ALA A 171 11.44 2.56 4.00
N VAL A 172 10.36 3.07 3.39
CA VAL A 172 10.37 3.57 2.01
C VAL A 172 11.27 4.79 1.86
N VAL A 173 11.23 5.74 2.80
CA VAL A 173 12.10 6.93 2.78
C VAL A 173 13.57 6.55 2.88
N LEU A 174 13.94 5.65 3.80
CA LEU A 174 15.32 5.17 3.96
C LEU A 174 15.80 4.43 2.71
N LEU A 175 14.95 3.59 2.13
CA LEU A 175 15.25 2.85 0.90
C LEU A 175 15.46 3.81 -0.28
N ALA A 176 14.56 4.77 -0.48
CA ALA A 176 14.69 5.80 -1.50
C ALA A 176 15.98 6.63 -1.34
N ALA A 177 16.32 6.99 -0.10
CA ALA A 177 17.56 7.70 0.20
C ALA A 177 18.80 6.85 -0.15
N ARG A 178 18.77 5.55 0.17
CA ARG A 178 19.86 4.61 -0.14
C ARG A 178 20.05 4.45 -1.66
N ILE A 179 18.94 4.28 -2.41
CA ILE A 179 18.96 4.17 -3.87
C ILE A 179 19.51 5.45 -4.50
N ARG A 180 19.07 6.64 -4.05
CA ARG A 180 19.56 7.93 -4.54
C ARG A 180 21.07 8.08 -4.30
N ARG A 181 21.57 7.73 -3.12
CA ARG A 181 23.01 7.74 -2.81
C ARG A 181 23.80 6.80 -3.72
N PHE A 182 23.32 5.60 -3.96
CA PHE A 182 23.95 4.61 -4.84
C PHE A 182 24.01 5.10 -6.30
N ARG A 183 22.89 5.67 -6.80
CA ARG A 183 22.83 6.23 -8.16
C ARG A 183 23.80 7.40 -8.34
N ARG A 184 23.89 8.31 -7.35
CA ARG A 184 24.85 9.43 -7.35
C ARG A 184 26.31 8.93 -7.39
N ARG A 185 26.66 7.97 -6.55
CA ARG A 185 28.01 7.37 -6.54
C ARG A 185 28.37 6.67 -7.87
N ARG A 186 27.40 6.00 -8.48
CA ARG A 186 27.60 5.40 -9.82
C ARG A 186 27.78 6.45 -10.90
N ALA A 187 27.05 7.54 -10.88
CA ALA A 187 27.18 8.64 -11.83
C ALA A 187 28.57 9.29 -11.71
N GLN A 188 29.02 9.62 -10.50
CA GLN A 188 30.36 10.18 -10.24
C GLN A 188 31.49 9.25 -10.77
N ARG A 189 31.43 7.95 -10.45
CA ARG A 189 32.43 7.00 -10.95
C ARG A 189 32.43 6.87 -12.47
N ARG A 190 31.29 7.04 -13.15
CA ARG A 190 31.20 7.06 -14.62
C ARG A 190 31.85 8.30 -15.18
N GLU A 191 31.67 9.45 -14.56
CA GLU A 191 32.26 10.72 -14.96
C GLU A 191 33.78 10.72 -14.77
N GLU A 192 34.28 10.25 -13.62
CA GLU A 192 35.71 10.05 -13.35
C GLU A 192 36.36 9.14 -14.40
N ARG A 193 35.71 8.03 -14.75
CA ARG A 193 36.21 7.11 -15.81
C ARG A 193 36.24 7.77 -17.18
N ARG A 194 35.25 8.60 -17.52
CA ARG A 194 35.20 9.35 -18.77
C ARG A 194 36.34 10.37 -18.85
N LEU A 195 36.54 11.12 -17.76
CA LEU A 195 37.65 12.09 -17.67
C LEU A 195 39.00 11.40 -17.72
N ALA A 196 39.21 10.29 -17.02
CA ALA A 196 40.44 9.52 -17.08
C ALA A 196 40.73 8.95 -18.50
N ALA A 197 39.67 8.53 -19.19
CA ALA A 197 39.78 8.03 -20.56
C ALA A 197 40.16 9.17 -21.55
N SER A 198 39.55 10.36 -21.41
CA SER A 198 39.88 11.51 -22.26
C SER A 198 41.31 12.01 -22.03
N VAL A 199 41.78 12.07 -20.78
CA VAL A 199 43.16 12.44 -20.44
C VAL A 199 44.14 11.41 -21.00
N ARG A 200 43.79 10.10 -20.99
CA ARG A 200 44.65 9.04 -21.55
C ARG A 200 44.72 9.11 -23.10
N ALA A 201 43.62 9.45 -23.75
CA ALA A 201 43.57 9.64 -25.20
C ALA A 201 44.30 10.90 -25.66
N ALA A 202 44.36 11.94 -24.85
CA ALA A 202 45.10 13.18 -25.15
C ALA A 202 46.62 13.10 -24.90
N ARG A 203 47.12 12.00 -24.35
CA ARG A 203 48.54 11.83 -24.09
C ARG A 203 49.30 11.59 -25.43
N PRO A 204 50.27 12.43 -25.80
CA PRO A 204 51.01 12.26 -27.05
C PRO A 204 51.73 10.91 -27.03
N VAL A 205 51.67 10.22 -28.16
CA VAL A 205 52.44 8.99 -28.38
C VAL A 205 53.93 9.37 -28.36
N ARG A 206 54.67 8.78 -27.42
CA ARG A 206 56.12 8.98 -27.34
C ARG A 206 56.71 8.38 -28.65
N PRO A 207 57.50 9.13 -29.42
CA PRO A 207 58.15 8.58 -30.60
C PRO A 207 59.05 7.41 -30.20
N PRO A 208 59.17 6.38 -31.03
CA PRO A 208 60.13 5.28 -30.81
C PRO A 208 61.55 5.83 -30.89
N ASP A 209 62.40 5.42 -29.95
CA ASP A 209 63.83 5.75 -29.92
C ASP A 209 64.56 5.06 -31.08
#